data_871fff5136c5ab7bfaf62d65f677abfb
#
_entry.id   871fff5136c5ab7bfaf62d65f677abfb
#
_cell.length_a   1.000
_cell.length_b   1.000
_cell.length_c   1.000
_cell.angle_alpha   90.00
_cell.angle_beta   90.00
_cell.angle_gamma   90.00
#
_symmetry.space_group_name_H-M   'P 1'
#
loop_
_entity.id
_entity.type
_entity.pdbx_description
1 polymer ?
#
loop_
_entity_poly.entity_id
_entity_poly.type
_entity_poly.pdbx_seq_one_letter_code
_entity_poly.pdbx_strand_id
1 'polypeptide(L)'
;MKNGLLNSFFRMAAAFALLLSAGACKDDVALPMQSITLSSHAILAPSFATTLSFDVAANCEWQIFVTGNDDGWAELSQVSATGTATVSVMVDENTTAQSRSLTIRAVAKRNADVTDELIFEQASASAEGYLSIPELRALAADGDYTVSEEMKLRGIVVSS
;
A
#
# COMPACT_ATOMS: atom_id res chain seq x y z
N MET A 1 31.84 26.08 -81.15
CA MET A 1 31.85 26.59 -79.75
C MET A 1 30.44 26.38 -79.13
N LYS A 2 30.16 25.25 -78.55
CA LYS A 2 28.94 24.97 -77.79
C LYS A 2 28.90 23.47 -77.38
N ASN A 3 29.77 22.97 -76.55
CA ASN A 3 29.63 21.63 -75.96
C ASN A 3 30.40 21.47 -74.64
N GLY A 4 30.63 22.55 -73.92
CA GLY A 4 31.47 22.48 -72.70
C GLY A 4 30.71 22.64 -71.39
N LEU A 5 29.38 22.92 -71.39
CA LEU A 5 28.67 23.24 -70.17
C LEU A 5 27.75 22.10 -69.64
N LEU A 6 27.55 21.06 -70.44
CA LEU A 6 26.58 20.02 -70.04
C LEU A 6 27.21 18.87 -69.24
N ASN A 7 28.55 18.74 -69.23
CA ASN A 7 29.24 17.66 -68.51
C ASN A 7 29.63 18.03 -67.09
N SER A 8 29.52 19.30 -66.71
CA SER A 8 29.88 19.71 -65.34
C SER A 8 28.74 19.54 -64.31
N PHE A 9 27.49 19.52 -64.77
CA PHE A 9 26.35 19.34 -63.90
C PHE A 9 26.06 17.88 -63.54
N PHE A 10 26.54 16.93 -64.33
CA PHE A 10 26.26 15.50 -64.08
C PHE A 10 27.25 14.81 -63.13
N ARG A 11 28.33 15.50 -62.77
CA ARG A 11 29.32 14.96 -61.82
C ARG A 11 29.12 15.41 -60.40
N MET A 12 28.24 16.32 -60.13
CA MET A 12 27.95 16.84 -58.78
C MET A 12 26.70 16.21 -58.11
N ALA A 13 25.92 15.44 -58.88
CA ALA A 13 24.72 14.77 -58.39
C ALA A 13 24.97 13.36 -57.81
N ALA A 14 26.20 12.81 -58.01
CA ALA A 14 26.50 11.44 -57.56
C ALA A 14 27.20 11.37 -56.16
N ALA A 15 27.55 12.51 -55.55
CA ALA A 15 28.27 12.54 -54.30
C ALA A 15 27.38 12.86 -53.05
N PHE A 16 26.09 13.04 -53.25
CA PHE A 16 25.18 13.44 -52.16
C PHE A 16 24.21 12.32 -51.68
N ALA A 17 24.34 11.12 -52.22
CA ALA A 17 23.41 10.01 -51.92
C ALA A 17 23.99 8.93 -50.98
N LEU A 18 25.10 9.18 -50.27
CA LEU A 18 25.72 8.14 -49.42
C LEU A 18 25.95 8.53 -47.95
N LEU A 19 25.14 9.46 -47.42
CA LEU A 19 25.26 9.89 -46.00
C LEU A 19 23.94 9.88 -45.24
N LEU A 20 23.01 8.99 -45.59
CA LEU A 20 21.74 8.83 -44.85
C LEU A 20 21.44 7.38 -44.46
N SER A 21 22.47 6.67 -44.00
CA SER A 21 22.27 5.37 -43.32
C SER A 21 23.06 5.33 -42.01
N ALA A 22 23.08 6.45 -41.25
CA ALA A 22 23.22 6.33 -39.82
C ALA A 22 21.85 5.87 -39.32
N GLY A 23 21.61 4.56 -39.38
CA GLY A 23 20.52 3.96 -38.63
C GLY A 23 20.70 4.38 -37.19
N ALA A 24 19.84 5.26 -36.73
CA ALA A 24 19.63 5.45 -35.31
C ALA A 24 19.12 4.10 -34.80
N CYS A 25 20.05 3.25 -34.34
CA CYS A 25 19.73 2.29 -33.30
C CYS A 25 19.24 3.17 -32.14
N LYS A 26 17.93 3.38 -32.04
CA LYS A 26 17.33 3.65 -30.77
C LYS A 26 17.65 2.39 -29.97
N ASP A 27 18.63 2.49 -29.09
CA ASP A 27 18.70 1.59 -27.95
C ASP A 27 17.36 1.76 -27.26
N ASP A 28 16.41 0.90 -27.54
CA ASP A 28 15.22 0.72 -26.74
C ASP A 28 15.74 0.22 -25.39
N VAL A 29 16.14 1.16 -24.54
CA VAL A 29 16.37 0.88 -23.12
C VAL A 29 15.02 0.44 -22.60
N ALA A 30 14.84 -0.88 -22.54
CA ALA A 30 13.65 -1.46 -21.96
C ALA A 30 13.54 -0.90 -20.54
N LEU A 31 12.53 -0.08 -20.30
CA LEU A 31 12.28 0.42 -18.95
C LEU A 31 12.06 -0.78 -18.05
N PRO A 32 12.67 -0.82 -16.87
CA PRO A 32 12.51 -1.93 -15.95
C PRO A 32 11.01 -2.13 -15.68
N MET A 33 10.57 -3.39 -15.73
CA MET A 33 9.19 -3.72 -15.40
C MET A 33 8.88 -3.20 -14.00
N GLN A 34 7.75 -2.50 -13.86
CA GLN A 34 7.30 -2.05 -12.55
C GLN A 34 6.95 -3.25 -11.68
N SER A 35 7.26 -3.16 -10.40
CA SER A 35 6.94 -4.18 -9.40
C SER A 35 6.51 -3.54 -8.10
N ILE A 36 5.54 -4.15 -7.44
CA ILE A 36 5.09 -3.82 -6.09
C ILE A 36 4.90 -5.15 -5.35
N THR A 37 5.37 -5.22 -4.12
CA THR A 37 5.15 -6.34 -3.22
C THR A 37 5.03 -5.83 -1.79
N LEU A 38 4.02 -6.28 -1.07
CA LEU A 38 3.85 -6.01 0.34
C LEU A 38 4.58 -7.06 1.18
N SER A 39 5.15 -6.66 2.31
CA SER A 39 5.87 -7.58 3.22
C SER A 39 4.95 -8.60 3.88
N SER A 40 3.64 -8.36 3.88
CA SER A 40 2.60 -9.26 4.37
C SER A 40 1.32 -9.08 3.58
N HIS A 41 0.53 -10.15 3.47
CA HIS A 41 -0.79 -10.13 2.84
C HIS A 41 -1.94 -10.24 3.87
N ALA A 42 -1.58 -10.46 5.14
CA ALA A 42 -2.52 -10.44 6.26
C ALA A 42 -1.83 -9.94 7.52
N ILE A 43 -2.47 -9.02 8.23
CA ILE A 43 -2.04 -8.53 9.54
C ILE A 43 -3.23 -8.63 10.48
N LEU A 44 -3.03 -9.25 11.64
CA LEU A 44 -4.00 -9.29 12.72
C LEU A 44 -3.54 -8.35 13.83
N ALA A 45 -4.34 -7.32 14.07
CA ALA A 45 -4.14 -6.38 15.17
C ALA A 45 -4.96 -6.81 16.40
N PRO A 46 -4.46 -6.55 17.61
CA PRO A 46 -5.23 -6.73 18.83
C PRO A 46 -6.42 -5.76 18.90
N SER A 47 -7.37 -6.00 19.80
CA SER A 47 -8.54 -5.14 19.98
C SER A 47 -8.18 -3.75 20.50
N PHE A 48 -7.05 -3.59 21.16
CA PHE A 48 -6.63 -2.30 21.71
C PHE A 48 -5.96 -1.39 20.67
N ALA A 49 -5.97 -0.09 20.96
CA ALA A 49 -5.28 0.89 20.15
C ALA A 49 -3.79 0.56 20.03
N THR A 50 -3.30 0.45 18.82
CA THR A 50 -1.92 0.08 18.53
C THR A 50 -1.47 0.60 17.17
N THR A 51 -0.17 0.51 16.92
CA THR A 51 0.41 0.81 15.61
C THR A 51 1.18 -0.40 15.12
N LEU A 52 0.82 -0.87 13.93
CA LEU A 52 1.51 -1.94 13.21
C LEU A 52 2.05 -1.41 11.90
N SER A 53 3.02 -2.08 11.30
CA SER A 53 3.61 -1.61 10.05
C SER A 53 3.85 -2.74 9.07
N PHE A 54 3.91 -2.39 7.79
CA PHE A 54 4.30 -3.25 6.70
C PHE A 54 5.17 -2.47 5.71
N ASP A 55 5.97 -3.18 4.93
CA ASP A 55 6.79 -2.59 3.89
C ASP A 55 6.14 -2.75 2.53
N VAL A 56 6.23 -1.70 1.72
CA VAL A 56 5.94 -1.71 0.29
C VAL A 56 7.28 -1.74 -0.43
N ALA A 57 7.66 -2.89 -0.96
CA ALA A 57 8.85 -3.03 -1.81
C ALA A 57 8.44 -2.73 -3.25
N ALA A 58 8.94 -1.61 -3.81
CA ALA A 58 8.58 -1.18 -5.15
C ALA A 58 9.77 -0.54 -5.87
N ASN A 59 9.79 -0.65 -7.20
CA ASN A 59 10.74 0.04 -8.08
C ASN A 59 10.09 1.19 -8.88
N CYS A 60 8.90 1.62 -8.48
CA CYS A 60 8.12 2.63 -9.15
C CYS A 60 7.41 3.56 -8.14
N GLU A 61 6.75 4.58 -8.64
CA GLU A 61 5.82 5.41 -7.88
C GLU A 61 4.51 4.65 -7.67
N TRP A 62 4.00 4.63 -6.44
CA TRP A 62 2.79 3.90 -6.06
C TRP A 62 1.87 4.74 -5.18
N GLN A 63 0.64 4.27 -5.06
CA GLN A 63 -0.37 4.81 -4.17
C GLN A 63 -1.16 3.69 -3.50
N ILE A 64 -1.72 3.98 -2.31
CA ILE A 64 -2.56 3.06 -1.55
C ILE A 64 -4.02 3.49 -1.65
N PHE A 65 -4.89 2.50 -1.83
CA PHE A 65 -6.32 2.60 -1.66
C PHE A 65 -6.73 1.75 -0.47
N VAL A 66 -7.61 2.27 0.37
CA VAL A 66 -8.16 1.58 1.54
C VAL A 66 -9.65 1.40 1.33
N THR A 67 -10.16 0.20 1.57
CA THR A 67 -11.59 -0.11 1.57
C THR A 67 -11.98 -0.81 2.87
N GLY A 68 -13.20 -0.58 3.37
CA GLY A 68 -13.66 -1.16 4.65
C GLY A 68 -13.26 -0.34 5.89
N ASN A 69 -12.83 0.92 5.70
CA ASN A 69 -12.51 1.85 6.79
C ASN A 69 -13.51 3.00 6.86
N ASP A 70 -14.79 2.70 6.70
CA ASP A 70 -15.85 3.71 6.56
C ASP A 70 -16.00 4.57 7.84
N ASP A 71 -15.73 3.98 9.01
CA ASP A 71 -15.77 4.67 10.31
C ASP A 71 -14.44 5.35 10.67
N GLY A 72 -13.42 5.26 9.82
CA GLY A 72 -12.12 5.93 10.03
C GLY A 72 -11.33 5.41 11.24
N TRP A 73 -11.48 4.12 11.60
CA TRP A 73 -10.84 3.51 12.76
C TRP A 73 -9.35 3.20 12.59
N ALA A 74 -8.86 3.31 11.37
CA ALA A 74 -7.46 3.09 11.03
C ALA A 74 -6.92 4.27 10.22
N GLU A 75 -5.72 4.72 10.56
CA GLU A 75 -5.00 5.79 9.86
C GLU A 75 -3.66 5.28 9.37
N LEU A 76 -3.33 5.57 8.10
CA LEU A 76 -2.05 5.21 7.50
C LEU A 76 -1.09 6.40 7.56
N SER A 77 0.18 6.14 7.91
CA SER A 77 1.22 7.18 7.97
C SER A 77 1.48 7.85 6.61
N GLN A 78 1.24 7.12 5.52
CA GLN A 78 1.35 7.62 4.15
C GLN A 78 0.55 6.75 3.19
N VAL A 79 0.06 7.36 2.12
CA VAL A 79 -0.74 6.69 1.08
C VAL A 79 -0.08 6.72 -0.31
N SER A 80 1.13 7.24 -0.42
CA SER A 80 1.90 7.22 -1.67
C SER A 80 3.38 7.44 -1.41
N ALA A 81 4.23 6.83 -2.24
CA ALA A 81 5.68 7.08 -2.26
C ALA A 81 6.28 6.66 -3.60
N THR A 82 7.60 6.79 -3.72
CA THR A 82 8.40 6.27 -4.83
C THR A 82 9.42 5.29 -4.27
N GLY A 83 9.51 4.10 -4.87
CA GLY A 83 10.41 3.05 -4.40
C GLY A 83 9.89 2.38 -3.12
N THR A 84 10.80 1.74 -2.39
CA THR A 84 10.47 1.01 -1.16
C THR A 84 10.22 1.98 -0.01
N ALA A 85 9.16 1.72 0.77
CA ALA A 85 8.83 2.51 1.95
C ALA A 85 8.07 1.66 2.99
N THR A 86 8.21 2.02 4.26
CA THR A 86 7.44 1.44 5.37
C THR A 86 6.18 2.28 5.60
N VAL A 87 5.04 1.61 5.71
CA VAL A 87 3.74 2.22 6.02
C VAL A 87 3.29 1.72 7.39
N SER A 88 3.01 2.65 8.29
CA SER A 88 2.43 2.35 9.60
C SER A 88 0.92 2.52 9.55
N VAL A 89 0.20 1.61 10.18
CA VAL A 89 -1.25 1.63 10.38
C VAL A 89 -1.51 1.82 11.86
N MET A 90 -2.02 2.97 12.22
CA MET A 90 -2.48 3.29 13.57
C MET A 90 -3.96 2.97 13.66
N VAL A 91 -4.35 2.16 14.63
CA VAL A 91 -5.74 1.75 14.82
C VAL A 91 -6.25 2.15 16.19
N ASP A 92 -7.49 2.60 16.22
CA ASP A 92 -8.23 2.87 17.44
C ASP A 92 -8.65 1.56 18.12
N GLU A 93 -8.97 1.63 19.41
CA GLU A 93 -9.49 0.49 20.15
C GLU A 93 -10.81 -0.01 19.56
N ASN A 94 -10.91 -1.33 19.34
CA ASN A 94 -12.15 -2.00 18.97
C ASN A 94 -12.87 -2.46 20.25
N THR A 95 -13.81 -1.67 20.73
CA THR A 95 -14.61 -1.98 21.91
C THR A 95 -15.82 -2.87 21.61
N THR A 96 -16.01 -3.27 20.35
CA THR A 96 -17.16 -4.07 19.93
C THR A 96 -16.92 -5.56 20.13
N ALA A 97 -18.00 -6.32 20.13
CA ALA A 97 -17.95 -7.79 20.19
C ALA A 97 -17.59 -8.45 18.85
N GLN A 98 -17.33 -7.67 17.80
CA GLN A 98 -17.04 -8.16 16.47
C GLN A 98 -15.67 -7.66 15.98
N SER A 99 -14.93 -8.52 15.29
CA SER A 99 -13.73 -8.10 14.57
C SER A 99 -14.13 -7.16 13.42
N ARG A 100 -13.18 -6.31 13.02
CA ARG A 100 -13.35 -5.42 11.88
C ARG A 100 -12.14 -5.54 10.97
N SER A 101 -12.35 -5.35 9.68
CA SER A 101 -11.29 -5.50 8.69
C SER A 101 -11.33 -4.41 7.64
N LEU A 102 -10.18 -4.15 7.06
CA LEU A 102 -10.01 -3.30 5.89
C LEU A 102 -9.04 -3.97 4.91
N THR A 103 -9.15 -3.59 3.65
CA THR A 103 -8.21 -4.00 2.61
C THR A 103 -7.35 -2.82 2.20
N ILE A 104 -6.04 -3.01 2.24
CA ILE A 104 -5.03 -2.07 1.79
C ILE A 104 -4.50 -2.57 0.46
N ARG A 105 -4.69 -1.79 -0.61
CA ARG A 105 -4.24 -2.12 -1.94
C ARG A 105 -3.21 -1.11 -2.43
N ALA A 106 -1.98 -1.55 -2.65
CA ALA A 106 -0.94 -0.76 -3.27
C ALA A 106 -0.98 -0.92 -4.79
N VAL A 107 -0.91 0.19 -5.52
CA VAL A 107 -1.06 0.23 -6.99
C VAL A 107 0.01 1.13 -7.59
N ALA A 108 0.69 0.67 -8.64
CA ALA A 108 1.65 1.50 -9.38
C ALA A 108 0.91 2.60 -10.16
N LYS A 109 1.35 3.86 -10.02
CA LYS A 109 0.66 5.01 -10.62
C LYS A 109 0.62 4.99 -12.16
N ARG A 110 1.60 4.36 -12.80
CA ARG A 110 1.70 4.31 -14.26
C ARG A 110 1.17 3.02 -14.88
N ASN A 111 0.89 2.00 -14.06
CA ASN A 111 0.36 0.72 -14.50
C ASN A 111 -0.50 0.11 -13.39
N ALA A 112 -1.81 0.30 -13.50
CA ALA A 112 -2.77 -0.19 -12.50
C ALA A 112 -2.86 -1.71 -12.38
N ASP A 113 -2.31 -2.47 -13.35
CA ASP A 113 -2.24 -3.92 -13.29
C ASP A 113 -1.14 -4.40 -12.34
N VAL A 114 -0.16 -3.53 -12.01
CA VAL A 114 0.87 -3.80 -11.02
C VAL A 114 0.37 -3.38 -9.66
N THR A 115 -0.11 -4.33 -8.91
CA THR A 115 -0.77 -4.13 -7.61
C THR A 115 -0.48 -5.29 -6.67
N ASP A 116 -0.58 -5.02 -5.35
CA ASP A 116 -0.56 -6.03 -4.30
C ASP A 116 -1.50 -5.61 -3.18
N GLU A 117 -2.03 -6.59 -2.42
CA GLU A 117 -3.08 -6.38 -1.43
C GLU A 117 -2.74 -7.00 -0.08
N LEU A 118 -3.18 -6.32 0.97
CA LEU A 118 -3.07 -6.74 2.36
C LEU A 118 -4.45 -6.65 3.02
N ILE A 119 -4.89 -7.73 3.66
CA ILE A 119 -6.04 -7.73 4.57
C ILE A 119 -5.54 -7.38 5.97
N PHE A 120 -6.05 -6.29 6.51
CA PHE A 120 -5.76 -5.86 7.88
C PHE A 120 -7.02 -6.10 8.72
N GLU A 121 -6.93 -6.98 9.71
CA GLU A 121 -8.02 -7.35 10.60
C GLU A 121 -7.68 -6.89 12.02
N GLN A 122 -8.66 -6.33 12.74
CA GLN A 122 -8.53 -6.04 14.15
C GLN A 122 -9.51 -6.93 14.93
N ALA A 123 -8.98 -7.63 15.93
CA ALA A 123 -9.73 -8.49 16.80
C ALA A 123 -10.86 -7.72 17.53
N SER A 124 -11.92 -8.43 17.92
CA SER A 124 -12.93 -7.91 18.83
C SER A 124 -12.41 -7.88 20.26
N ALA A 125 -13.00 -7.05 21.11
CA ALA A 125 -12.70 -7.04 22.53
C ALA A 125 -12.92 -8.42 23.19
N SER A 126 -13.93 -9.16 22.73
CA SER A 126 -14.27 -10.50 23.23
C SER A 126 -13.29 -11.58 22.76
N ALA A 127 -12.66 -11.44 21.57
CA ALA A 127 -11.75 -12.45 21.02
C ALA A 127 -10.45 -12.61 21.82
N GLU A 128 -10.04 -11.59 22.57
CA GLU A 128 -8.85 -11.64 23.43
C GLU A 128 -9.13 -12.18 24.83
N GLY A 129 -10.37 -12.54 25.13
CA GLY A 129 -10.79 -13.00 26.44
C GLY A 129 -10.71 -11.92 27.53
N TYR A 130 -10.70 -10.65 27.14
CA TYR A 130 -10.77 -9.53 28.06
C TYR A 130 -12.20 -9.01 28.16
N LEU A 131 -12.66 -8.77 29.37
CA LEU A 131 -13.87 -8.02 29.64
C LEU A 131 -13.51 -6.54 29.82
N SER A 132 -14.23 -5.67 29.15
CA SER A 132 -14.16 -4.24 29.43
C SER A 132 -14.87 -3.91 30.75
N ILE A 133 -14.52 -2.81 31.39
CA ILE A 133 -15.19 -2.37 32.62
C ILE A 133 -16.71 -2.18 32.45
N PRO A 134 -17.23 -1.63 31.34
CA PRO A 134 -18.65 -1.58 31.07
C PRO A 134 -19.33 -2.95 30.98
N GLU A 135 -18.71 -3.92 30.33
CA GLU A 135 -19.22 -5.31 30.24
C GLU A 135 -19.25 -5.98 31.62
N LEU A 136 -18.18 -5.82 32.42
CA LEU A 136 -18.16 -6.33 33.79
C LEU A 136 -19.29 -5.70 34.64
N ARG A 137 -19.53 -4.39 34.49
CA ARG A 137 -20.64 -3.70 35.18
C ARG A 137 -21.99 -4.22 34.74
N ALA A 138 -22.17 -4.53 33.45
CA ALA A 138 -23.41 -5.09 32.93
C ALA A 138 -23.67 -6.51 33.50
N LEU A 139 -22.63 -7.33 33.65
CA LEU A 139 -22.72 -8.66 34.28
C LEU A 139 -23.08 -8.58 35.78
N ALA A 140 -22.64 -7.53 36.48
CA ALA A 140 -22.89 -7.29 37.87
C ALA A 140 -24.11 -6.40 38.16
N ALA A 141 -24.92 -6.03 37.13
CA ALA A 141 -26.03 -5.07 37.27
C ALA A 141 -27.16 -5.59 38.17
N ASP A 142 -27.34 -6.90 38.27
CA ASP A 142 -28.40 -7.55 39.05
C ASP A 142 -27.94 -8.00 40.45
N GLY A 143 -26.73 -7.62 40.88
CA GLY A 143 -26.16 -8.00 42.19
C GLY A 143 -24.73 -8.47 42.14
N ASP A 144 -24.31 -9.27 43.12
CA ASP A 144 -22.97 -9.85 43.15
C ASP A 144 -22.77 -10.88 42.03
N TYR A 145 -21.77 -10.65 41.18
CA TYR A 145 -21.37 -11.59 40.15
C TYR A 145 -20.17 -12.43 40.60
N THR A 146 -20.37 -13.74 40.62
CA THR A 146 -19.27 -14.67 40.92
C THR A 146 -18.60 -15.11 39.63
N VAL A 147 -17.33 -14.81 39.50
CA VAL A 147 -16.51 -15.26 38.37
C VAL A 147 -16.32 -16.77 38.47
N SER A 148 -16.89 -17.52 37.52
CA SER A 148 -16.80 -19.00 37.48
C SER A 148 -15.58 -19.51 36.72
N GLU A 149 -14.94 -18.67 35.93
CA GLU A 149 -13.78 -18.97 35.11
C GLU A 149 -12.73 -17.85 35.22
N GLU A 150 -11.51 -18.11 34.76
CA GLU A 150 -10.47 -17.07 34.72
C GLU A 150 -10.88 -15.97 33.73
N MET A 151 -11.20 -14.78 34.26
CA MET A 151 -11.52 -13.61 33.46
C MET A 151 -10.36 -12.63 33.46
N LYS A 152 -10.00 -12.15 32.28
CA LYS A 152 -9.02 -11.08 32.12
C LYS A 152 -9.76 -9.75 32.04
N LEU A 153 -9.39 -8.81 32.90
CA LEU A 153 -9.94 -7.45 32.89
C LEU A 153 -8.94 -6.49 32.27
N ARG A 154 -9.46 -5.57 31.48
CA ARG A 154 -8.69 -4.49 30.91
C ARG A 154 -9.31 -3.14 31.26
N GLY A 155 -8.48 -2.23 31.78
CA GLY A 155 -8.86 -0.87 32.08
C GLY A 155 -7.68 0.08 31.89
N ILE A 156 -7.98 1.35 31.60
CA ILE A 156 -6.99 2.42 31.60
C ILE A 156 -6.93 2.99 33.01
N VAL A 157 -5.75 2.95 33.63
CA VAL A 157 -5.51 3.62 34.90
C VAL A 157 -5.21 5.08 34.62
N VAL A 158 -6.13 5.97 35.00
CA VAL A 158 -5.89 7.41 35.02
C VAL A 158 -5.46 7.79 36.43
N SER A 159 -4.22 8.24 36.57
CA SER A 159 -3.76 8.85 37.82
C SER A 159 -4.31 10.28 37.89
N SER A 160 -4.98 10.61 38.96
CA SER A 160 -5.39 11.98 39.29
C SER A 160 -4.27 12.73 39.99
#